data_d38dbad4018c34bc2b5ebe732b92feb9
#
_entry.id   d38dbad4018c34bc2b5ebe732b92feb9
#
_cell.length_a   1.000
_cell.length_b   1.000
_cell.length_c   1.000
_cell.angle_alpha   90.00
_cell.angle_beta   90.00
_cell.angle_gamma   90.00
#
_symmetry.space_group_name_H-M   'P 1'
#
loop_
_entity.id
_entity.type
_entity.pdbx_description
1 polymer ?
#
loop_
_entity_poly.entity_id
_entity_poly.type
_entity_poly.pdbx_seq_one_letter_code
_entity_poly.pdbx_strand_id
1 'polypeptide(L)'
;TSKLLTGFVAPILQVMYLDKPMKDHTLLQAICRTNRVYGHDKSYGLIVDYVGIFDDVAKALDFDDEAAKKIITNIEELRSRIGEFVEKCIGYFPGVDRTRTDWEGLLAAQACLPTDEERDAFGADYRVLNRVWNALSPDDCLLRFKADYRWLSKVYDSIRPGDDSGKLIWAA
;
A
#
# COMPACT_ATOMS: atom_id res chain seq x y z
N THR A 1 5.59 21.56 -7.06
CA THR A 1 5.52 21.56 -8.49
C THR A 1 4.08 21.68 -8.96
N SER A 2 3.59 22.93 -8.95
CA SER A 2 2.21 23.27 -9.33
C SER A 2 1.83 22.81 -10.76
N LYS A 3 2.80 22.62 -11.64
CA LYS A 3 2.58 22.13 -13.01
C LYS A 3 1.95 20.71 -13.09
N LEU A 4 2.15 19.86 -12.09
CA LEU A 4 1.54 18.52 -12.04
C LEU A 4 0.10 18.56 -11.55
N LEU A 5 -0.37 19.67 -11.03
CA LEU A 5 -1.74 19.82 -10.52
C LEU A 5 -2.71 20.35 -11.58
N THR A 6 -2.20 20.92 -12.68
CA THR A 6 -3.02 21.39 -13.80
C THR A 6 -2.68 20.61 -15.07
N GLY A 7 -3.67 20.00 -15.70
CA GLY A 7 -3.51 19.33 -17.02
C GLY A 7 -2.89 17.93 -17.02
N PHE A 8 -2.26 17.48 -15.94
CA PHE A 8 -1.66 16.14 -15.86
C PHE A 8 -2.67 15.10 -15.34
N VAL A 9 -2.85 14.01 -16.08
CA VAL A 9 -3.74 12.91 -15.68
C VAL A 9 -2.90 11.67 -15.43
N ALA A 10 -2.82 11.24 -14.17
CA ALA A 10 -2.13 10.01 -13.76
C ALA A 10 -3.02 9.17 -12.84
N PRO A 11 -3.92 8.36 -13.39
CA PRO A 11 -4.82 7.54 -12.57
C PRO A 11 -4.08 6.52 -11.69
N ILE A 12 -2.88 6.09 -12.13
CA ILE A 12 -2.00 5.17 -11.39
C ILE A 12 -1.35 5.79 -10.15
N LEU A 13 -1.44 7.12 -9.96
CA LEU A 13 -0.84 7.81 -8.83
C LEU A 13 -1.46 7.32 -7.52
N GLN A 14 -0.72 6.53 -6.77
CA GLN A 14 -1.21 5.92 -5.52
C GLN A 14 -0.90 6.77 -4.29
N VAL A 15 0.28 7.42 -4.27
CA VAL A 15 0.76 8.17 -3.11
C VAL A 15 1.21 9.56 -3.54
N MET A 16 0.83 10.56 -2.76
CA MET A 16 1.29 11.94 -2.91
C MET A 16 1.83 12.44 -1.58
N TYR A 17 3.03 13.01 -1.61
CA TYR A 17 3.68 13.61 -0.45
C TYR A 17 3.51 15.13 -0.50
N LEU A 18 2.98 15.70 0.57
CA LEU A 18 2.86 17.14 0.76
C LEU A 18 4.05 17.64 1.62
N ASP A 19 5.04 18.23 0.98
CA ASP A 19 6.25 18.75 1.61
C ASP A 19 6.23 20.28 1.77
N LYS A 20 5.19 20.93 1.27
CA LYS A 20 5.03 22.40 1.31
C LYS A 20 3.58 22.79 1.53
N PRO A 21 3.33 23.93 2.21
CA PRO A 21 1.99 24.47 2.36
C PRO A 21 1.30 24.65 1.01
N MET A 22 0.08 24.17 0.90
CA MET A 22 -0.79 24.32 -0.27
C MET A 22 -2.05 25.08 0.14
N LYS A 23 -2.55 25.94 -0.75
CA LYS A 23 -3.83 26.64 -0.52
C LYS A 23 -4.99 25.71 -0.85
N ASP A 24 -6.12 25.95 -0.22
CA ASP A 24 -7.32 25.09 -0.20
C ASP A 24 -7.69 24.50 -1.57
N HIS A 25 -7.79 25.32 -2.61
CA HIS A 25 -8.14 24.86 -3.94
C HIS A 25 -7.09 23.92 -4.56
N THR A 26 -5.81 24.20 -4.32
CA THR A 26 -4.68 23.39 -4.83
C THR A 26 -4.63 22.03 -4.12
N LEU A 27 -4.94 22.01 -2.83
CA LEU A 27 -5.01 20.80 -2.03
C LEU A 27 -6.17 19.91 -2.47
N LEU A 28 -7.37 20.46 -2.68
CA LEU A 28 -8.50 19.72 -3.23
C LEU A 28 -8.19 19.10 -4.60
N GLN A 29 -7.48 19.83 -5.47
CA GLN A 29 -7.03 19.28 -6.75
C GLN A 29 -6.04 18.12 -6.58
N ALA A 30 -5.12 18.19 -5.60
CA ALA A 30 -4.20 17.11 -5.28
C ALA A 30 -4.96 15.86 -4.81
N ILE A 31 -5.91 16.03 -3.89
CA ILE A 31 -6.76 14.96 -3.37
C ILE A 31 -7.54 14.28 -4.51
N CYS A 32 -8.24 15.06 -5.33
CA CYS A 32 -9.04 14.54 -6.45
C CYS A 32 -8.19 13.75 -7.47
N ARG A 33 -6.91 14.11 -7.65
CA ARG A 33 -6.02 13.41 -8.57
C ARG A 33 -5.52 12.09 -8.02
N THR A 34 -5.18 12.09 -6.73
CA THR A 34 -4.68 10.90 -6.07
C THR A 34 -5.79 9.88 -5.85
N ASN A 35 -7.02 10.34 -5.60
CA ASN A 35 -8.17 9.50 -5.28
C ASN A 35 -8.91 8.94 -6.51
N ARG A 36 -8.28 8.84 -7.66
CA ARG A 36 -8.88 8.19 -8.83
C ARG A 36 -8.71 6.68 -8.78
N VAL A 37 -9.79 5.97 -9.03
CA VAL A 37 -9.78 4.51 -9.18
C VAL A 37 -9.00 4.14 -10.45
N TYR A 38 -8.18 3.10 -10.38
CA TYR A 38 -7.45 2.57 -11.53
C TYR A 38 -7.33 1.05 -11.43
N GLY A 39 -7.98 0.35 -12.36
CA GLY A 39 -8.05 -1.11 -12.35
C GLY A 39 -8.75 -1.66 -11.11
N HIS A 40 -8.48 -2.92 -10.80
CA HIS A 40 -9.00 -3.60 -9.60
C HIS A 40 -8.15 -3.35 -8.35
N ASP A 41 -6.90 -2.94 -8.53
CA ASP A 41 -5.90 -2.86 -7.45
C ASP A 41 -5.84 -1.49 -6.76
N LYS A 42 -6.41 -0.45 -7.36
CA LYS A 42 -6.41 0.90 -6.81
C LYS A 42 -7.81 1.44 -6.63
N SER A 43 -8.34 1.32 -5.43
CA SER A 43 -9.66 1.86 -5.03
C SER A 43 -9.61 3.27 -4.46
N TYR A 44 -8.44 3.71 -3.95
CA TYR A 44 -8.21 5.06 -3.41
C TYR A 44 -6.73 5.47 -3.54
N GLY A 45 -6.42 6.73 -3.29
CA GLY A 45 -5.06 7.25 -3.16
C GLY A 45 -4.68 7.54 -1.71
N LEU A 46 -3.39 7.56 -1.42
CA LEU A 46 -2.84 7.95 -0.14
C LEU A 46 -2.17 9.32 -0.26
N ILE A 47 -2.45 10.21 0.69
CA ILE A 47 -1.74 11.47 0.82
C ILE A 47 -0.99 11.46 2.15
N VAL A 48 0.30 11.74 2.09
CA VAL A 48 1.17 11.85 3.26
C VAL A 48 1.51 13.33 3.45
N ASP A 49 1.08 13.87 4.57
CA ASP A 49 1.23 15.28 4.90
C ASP A 49 2.37 15.47 5.91
N TYR A 50 3.46 16.09 5.46
CA TYR A 50 4.62 16.44 6.30
C TYR A 50 4.47 17.80 6.99
N VAL A 51 3.48 18.60 6.61
CA VAL A 51 3.36 20.00 7.01
C VAL A 51 2.23 20.23 8.00
N GLY A 52 1.32 19.22 8.15
CA GLY A 52 0.15 19.34 9.02
C GLY A 52 -0.97 20.22 8.43
N ILE A 53 -1.03 20.34 7.10
CA ILE A 53 -2.04 21.14 6.40
C ILE A 53 -3.45 20.62 6.68
N PHE A 54 -3.58 19.31 6.88
CA PHE A 54 -4.87 18.66 7.02
C PHE A 54 -5.58 18.94 8.35
N ASP A 55 -4.83 19.23 9.40
CA ASP A 55 -5.43 19.65 10.68
C ASP A 55 -6.21 20.94 10.53
N ASP A 56 -5.74 21.86 9.68
CA ASP A 56 -6.40 23.11 9.39
C ASP A 56 -7.54 22.94 8.36
N VAL A 57 -7.36 22.06 7.40
CA VAL A 57 -8.38 21.77 6.36
C VAL A 57 -9.51 20.91 6.91
N ALA A 58 -9.24 19.96 7.79
CA ALA A 58 -10.29 19.20 8.49
C ALA A 58 -11.19 20.10 9.33
N LYS A 59 -10.63 21.19 9.87
CA LYS A 59 -11.40 22.22 10.60
C LYS A 59 -12.17 23.17 9.67
N ALA A 60 -11.65 23.43 8.47
CA ALA A 60 -12.23 24.38 7.51
C ALA A 60 -13.27 23.75 6.58
N LEU A 61 -13.11 22.46 6.31
CA LEU A 61 -14.03 21.67 5.53
C LEU A 61 -14.83 20.82 6.52
N ASP A 62 -15.93 21.28 7.01
CA ASP A 62 -16.90 20.51 7.79
C ASP A 62 -17.50 19.36 6.93
N PHE A 63 -16.58 18.60 6.31
CA PHE A 63 -16.90 17.45 5.46
C PHE A 63 -17.11 16.23 6.33
N ASP A 64 -18.37 15.86 6.43
CA ASP A 64 -18.90 14.64 7.01
C ASP A 64 -18.53 13.39 6.16
N ASP A 65 -17.36 13.40 5.51
CA ASP A 65 -16.96 12.32 4.62
C ASP A 65 -15.87 11.45 5.29
N GLU A 66 -16.34 10.34 5.91
CA GLU A 66 -15.47 9.31 6.47
C GLU A 66 -14.43 8.78 5.45
N ALA A 67 -14.72 8.90 4.15
CA ALA A 67 -13.81 8.50 3.10
C ALA A 67 -12.59 9.42 3.01
N ALA A 68 -12.75 10.73 3.21
CA ALA A 68 -11.63 11.67 3.20
C ALA A 68 -10.70 11.45 4.42
N LYS A 69 -11.27 11.14 5.59
CA LYS A 69 -10.50 10.83 6.81
C LYS A 69 -9.63 9.57 6.68
N LYS A 70 -10.05 8.59 5.85
CA LYS A 70 -9.28 7.36 5.59
C LYS A 70 -8.10 7.56 4.63
N ILE A 71 -8.10 8.64 3.85
CA ILE A 71 -7.07 8.95 2.84
C ILE A 71 -5.85 9.64 3.47
N ILE A 72 -6.05 10.29 4.61
CA ILE A 72 -5.05 11.15 5.24
C ILE A 72 -4.51 10.46 6.48
N THR A 73 -3.24 10.11 6.45
CA THR A 73 -2.56 9.50 7.59
C THR A 73 -1.27 10.26 7.88
N ASN A 74 -1.08 10.62 9.15
CA ASN A 74 0.16 11.23 9.61
C ASN A 74 1.32 10.23 9.49
N ILE A 75 2.47 10.67 9.01
CA ILE A 75 3.67 9.84 8.81
C ILE A 75 4.11 9.16 10.12
N GLU A 76 4.00 9.84 11.24
CA GLU A 76 4.38 9.29 12.54
C GLU A 76 3.46 8.14 12.97
N GLU A 77 2.18 8.23 12.68
CA GLU A 77 1.24 7.14 12.92
C GLU A 77 1.58 5.93 12.05
N LEU A 78 1.89 6.14 10.77
CA LEU A 78 2.34 5.06 9.88
C LEU A 78 3.63 4.40 10.38
N ARG A 79 4.61 5.21 10.85
CA ARG A 79 5.86 4.70 11.43
C ARG A 79 5.61 3.82 12.64
N SER A 80 4.68 4.20 13.50
CA SER A 80 4.37 3.43 14.71
C SER A 80 3.67 2.10 14.38
N ARG A 81 2.90 2.06 13.30
CA ARG A 81 2.05 0.93 12.96
C ARG A 81 2.62 -0.02 11.90
N ILE A 82 3.72 0.32 11.24
CA ILE A 82 4.29 -0.55 10.18
C ILE A 82 4.57 -1.97 10.69
N GLY A 83 5.04 -2.11 11.94
CA GLY A 83 5.29 -3.41 12.56
C GLY A 83 4.04 -4.27 12.64
N GLU A 84 2.90 -3.71 13.03
CA GLU A 84 1.61 -4.41 13.13
C GLU A 84 1.19 -4.98 11.76
N PHE A 85 1.35 -4.20 10.68
CA PHE A 85 1.01 -4.66 9.33
C PHE A 85 1.93 -5.78 8.84
N VAL A 86 3.23 -5.69 9.14
CA VAL A 86 4.19 -6.76 8.82
C VAL A 86 3.87 -8.02 9.60
N GLU A 87 3.67 -7.93 10.91
CA GLU A 87 3.34 -9.06 11.77
C GLU A 87 2.02 -9.71 11.38
N LYS A 88 1.03 -8.92 11.02
CA LYS A 88 -0.25 -9.43 10.52
C LYS A 88 -0.06 -10.30 9.28
N CYS A 89 0.70 -9.82 8.30
CA CYS A 89 1.00 -10.57 7.09
C CYS A 89 1.83 -11.84 7.36
N ILE A 90 2.81 -11.78 8.27
CA ILE A 90 3.62 -12.92 8.68
C ILE A 90 2.77 -13.99 9.39
N GLY A 91 1.75 -13.56 10.13
CA GLY A 91 0.86 -14.45 10.88
C GLY A 91 0.13 -15.49 10.03
N TYR A 92 0.01 -15.27 8.72
CA TYR A 92 -0.55 -16.25 7.78
C TYR A 92 0.38 -17.47 7.55
N PHE A 93 1.67 -17.38 7.92
CA PHE A 93 2.71 -18.35 7.57
C PHE A 93 3.42 -18.94 8.81
N PRO A 94 2.69 -19.58 9.73
CA PRO A 94 3.30 -20.14 10.93
C PRO A 94 4.30 -21.24 10.57
N GLY A 95 5.53 -21.14 11.12
CA GLY A 95 6.56 -22.16 10.96
C GLY A 95 7.28 -22.19 9.61
N VAL A 96 6.96 -21.29 8.68
CA VAL A 96 7.65 -21.21 7.38
C VAL A 96 9.00 -20.49 7.53
N ASP A 97 10.05 -21.05 6.94
CA ASP A 97 11.35 -20.43 6.87
C ASP A 97 11.36 -19.28 5.85
N ARG A 98 11.33 -18.04 6.35
CA ARG A 98 11.28 -16.81 5.56
C ARG A 98 12.62 -16.43 4.89
N THR A 99 13.69 -17.14 5.18
CA THR A 99 14.98 -16.95 4.49
C THR A 99 14.97 -17.62 3.11
N ARG A 100 14.12 -18.63 2.92
CA ARG A 100 13.97 -19.36 1.67
C ARG A 100 13.01 -18.63 0.73
N THR A 101 13.53 -18.27 -0.43
CA THR A 101 12.76 -17.66 -1.52
C THR A 101 12.83 -18.46 -2.80
N ASP A 102 13.32 -19.69 -2.69
CA ASP A 102 13.33 -20.70 -3.74
C ASP A 102 11.93 -21.33 -3.91
N TRP A 103 11.82 -22.18 -4.90
CA TRP A 103 10.58 -22.87 -5.21
C TRP A 103 9.97 -23.63 -4.02
N GLU A 104 10.80 -24.37 -3.29
CA GLU A 104 10.33 -25.17 -2.15
C GLU A 104 9.85 -24.27 -1.01
N GLY A 105 10.55 -23.16 -0.74
CA GLY A 105 10.14 -22.18 0.26
C GLY A 105 8.81 -21.51 -0.08
N LEU A 106 8.59 -21.18 -1.36
CA LEU A 106 7.32 -20.60 -1.82
C LEU A 106 6.17 -21.62 -1.78
N LEU A 107 6.42 -22.89 -2.11
CA LEU A 107 5.41 -23.95 -1.96
C LEU A 107 5.01 -24.16 -0.50
N ALA A 108 5.97 -24.13 0.43
CA ALA A 108 5.67 -24.21 1.86
C ALA A 108 4.80 -23.05 2.32
N ALA A 109 5.04 -21.84 1.83
CA ALA A 109 4.18 -20.69 2.11
C ALA A 109 2.78 -20.85 1.50
N GLN A 110 2.67 -21.28 0.24
CA GLN A 110 1.38 -21.52 -0.41
C GLN A 110 0.54 -22.59 0.31
N ALA A 111 1.18 -23.61 0.88
CA ALA A 111 0.52 -24.65 1.65
C ALA A 111 -0.16 -24.11 2.93
N CYS A 112 0.26 -22.96 3.43
CA CYS A 112 -0.40 -22.27 4.55
C CYS A 112 -1.69 -21.55 4.13
N LEU A 113 -1.97 -21.41 2.84
CA LEU A 113 -3.13 -20.74 2.27
C LEU A 113 -3.87 -21.67 1.30
N PRO A 114 -4.47 -22.77 1.81
CA PRO A 114 -5.07 -23.81 0.97
C PRO A 114 -6.33 -23.38 0.23
N THR A 115 -7.06 -22.39 0.76
CA THR A 115 -8.32 -21.90 0.17
C THR A 115 -8.15 -20.56 -0.54
N ASP A 116 -9.04 -20.27 -1.49
CA ASP A 116 -9.05 -18.97 -2.18
C ASP A 116 -9.41 -17.84 -1.22
N GLU A 117 -10.27 -18.09 -0.23
CA GLU A 117 -10.62 -17.11 0.79
C GLU A 117 -9.40 -16.69 1.63
N GLU A 118 -8.53 -17.64 2.01
CA GLU A 118 -7.31 -17.36 2.76
C GLU A 118 -6.30 -16.58 1.90
N ARG A 119 -6.18 -16.92 0.62
CA ARG A 119 -5.34 -16.19 -0.35
C ARG A 119 -5.83 -14.77 -0.56
N ASP A 120 -7.14 -14.58 -0.68
CA ASP A 120 -7.76 -13.26 -0.83
C ASP A 120 -7.59 -12.42 0.44
N ALA A 121 -7.75 -13.02 1.63
CA ALA A 121 -7.53 -12.36 2.91
C ALA A 121 -6.07 -11.89 3.06
N PHE A 122 -5.11 -12.79 2.84
CA PHE A 122 -3.70 -12.43 2.82
C PHE A 122 -3.40 -11.34 1.77
N GLY A 123 -3.94 -11.49 0.57
CA GLY A 123 -3.78 -10.52 -0.51
C GLY A 123 -4.31 -9.13 -0.16
N ALA A 124 -5.44 -9.06 0.55
CA ALA A 124 -5.99 -7.79 1.04
C ALA A 124 -5.06 -7.12 2.06
N ASP A 125 -4.59 -7.89 3.05
CA ASP A 125 -3.68 -7.39 4.09
C ASP A 125 -2.31 -7.00 3.52
N TYR A 126 -1.77 -7.79 2.60
CA TYR A 126 -0.52 -7.45 1.92
C TYR A 126 -0.64 -6.15 1.10
N ARG A 127 -1.75 -5.92 0.41
CA ARG A 127 -1.97 -4.66 -0.32
C ARG A 127 -1.98 -3.45 0.62
N VAL A 128 -2.53 -3.59 1.84
CA VAL A 128 -2.45 -2.54 2.86
C VAL A 128 -1.00 -2.30 3.28
N LEU A 129 -0.27 -3.38 3.62
CA LEU A 129 1.16 -3.30 3.95
C LEU A 129 1.98 -2.62 2.85
N ASN A 130 1.77 -3.02 1.60
CA ASN A 130 2.49 -2.45 0.46
C ASN A 130 2.23 -0.94 0.29
N ARG A 131 1.01 -0.47 0.54
CA ARG A 131 0.69 0.97 0.51
C ARG A 131 1.40 1.73 1.62
N VAL A 132 1.36 1.20 2.85
CA VAL A 132 2.06 1.80 3.99
C VAL A 132 3.57 1.82 3.75
N TRP A 133 4.13 0.72 3.22
CA TRP A 133 5.54 0.63 2.85
C TRP A 133 5.94 1.70 1.85
N ASN A 134 5.17 1.86 0.77
CA ASN A 134 5.42 2.87 -0.26
C ASN A 134 5.26 4.29 0.28
N ALA A 135 4.32 4.53 1.20
CA ALA A 135 4.13 5.83 1.84
C ALA A 135 5.32 6.21 2.75
N LEU A 136 5.93 5.23 3.43
CA LEU A 136 7.08 5.44 4.29
C LEU A 136 8.42 5.43 3.54
N SER A 137 8.49 4.87 2.34
CA SER A 137 9.76 4.76 1.60
C SER A 137 10.26 6.15 1.16
N PRO A 138 11.57 6.47 1.38
CA PRO A 138 12.70 5.63 1.82
C PRO A 138 13.07 5.74 3.32
N ASP A 139 12.11 5.79 4.23
CA ASP A 139 12.33 5.98 5.66
C ASP A 139 13.14 4.84 6.31
N ASP A 140 14.04 5.19 7.24
CA ASP A 140 14.91 4.24 7.94
C ASP A 140 14.15 3.25 8.84
N CYS A 141 12.91 3.59 9.27
CA CYS A 141 12.06 2.69 10.06
C CYS A 141 11.75 1.38 9.32
N LEU A 142 11.84 1.37 7.99
CA LEU A 142 11.60 0.20 7.16
C LEU A 142 12.76 -0.80 7.15
N LEU A 143 13.97 -0.38 7.51
CA LEU A 143 15.19 -1.21 7.38
C LEU A 143 15.07 -2.54 8.12
N ARG A 144 14.52 -2.50 9.34
CA ARG A 144 14.33 -3.70 10.18
C ARG A 144 13.35 -4.72 9.59
N PHE A 145 12.41 -4.28 8.75
CA PHE A 145 11.38 -5.12 8.15
C PHE A 145 11.67 -5.49 6.69
N LYS A 146 12.78 -5.02 6.12
CA LYS A 146 13.08 -5.14 4.69
C LYS A 146 13.16 -6.59 4.21
N ALA A 147 13.70 -7.49 5.04
CA ALA A 147 13.81 -8.91 4.69
C ALA A 147 12.41 -9.56 4.63
N ASP A 148 11.59 -9.34 5.66
CA ASP A 148 10.24 -9.86 5.75
C ASP A 148 9.34 -9.31 4.64
N TYR A 149 9.41 -8.01 4.39
CA TYR A 149 8.64 -7.39 3.31
C TYR A 149 8.99 -7.97 1.93
N ARG A 150 10.30 -8.17 1.64
CA ARG A 150 10.74 -8.78 0.39
C ARG A 150 10.25 -10.22 0.24
N TRP A 151 10.27 -10.98 1.32
CA TRP A 151 9.77 -12.35 1.33
C TRP A 151 8.24 -12.36 1.09
N LEU A 152 7.48 -11.53 1.83
CA LEU A 152 6.05 -11.38 1.65
C LEU A 152 5.66 -10.96 0.23
N SER A 153 6.45 -10.08 -0.41
CA SER A 153 6.25 -9.67 -1.80
C SER A 153 6.35 -10.86 -2.75
N LYS A 154 7.37 -11.71 -2.57
CA LYS A 154 7.54 -12.91 -3.41
C LYS A 154 6.42 -13.94 -3.20
N VAL A 155 5.98 -14.12 -1.95
CA VAL A 155 4.84 -14.98 -1.66
C VAL A 155 3.58 -14.44 -2.34
N TYR A 156 3.30 -13.14 -2.19
CA TYR A 156 2.14 -12.51 -2.83
C TYR A 156 2.16 -12.68 -4.36
N ASP A 157 3.30 -12.44 -5.00
CA ASP A 157 3.44 -12.64 -6.45
C ASP A 157 3.22 -14.11 -6.86
N SER A 158 3.58 -15.06 -6.00
CA SER A 158 3.44 -16.49 -6.28
C SER A 158 2.02 -17.03 -6.17
N ILE A 159 1.15 -16.36 -5.39
CA ILE A 159 -0.25 -16.77 -5.20
C ILE A 159 -1.23 -15.95 -6.02
N ARG A 160 -0.77 -14.83 -6.61
CA ARG A 160 -1.62 -13.98 -7.44
C ARG A 160 -2.10 -14.77 -8.65
N PRO A 161 -3.43 -14.84 -8.93
CA PRO A 161 -3.91 -15.42 -10.17
C PRO A 161 -3.26 -14.63 -11.31
N GLY A 162 -2.57 -15.35 -12.21
CA GLY A 162 -1.86 -14.72 -13.31
C GLY A 162 -2.83 -13.84 -14.09
N ASP A 163 -2.46 -12.57 -14.27
CA ASP A 163 -3.00 -11.79 -15.36
C ASP A 163 -2.79 -12.63 -16.62
N ASP A 164 -3.78 -12.74 -17.48
CA ASP A 164 -3.79 -13.57 -18.72
C ASP A 164 -2.61 -13.33 -19.69
N SER A 165 -1.68 -12.46 -19.31
CA SER A 165 -0.40 -12.19 -20.01
C SER A 165 0.77 -13.04 -19.55
N GLY A 166 0.65 -13.81 -18.46
CA GLY A 166 1.67 -14.71 -17.91
C GLY A 166 1.36 -16.17 -18.23
N LYS A 167 1.76 -16.63 -19.43
CA LYS A 167 1.73 -18.05 -19.79
C LYS A 167 2.30 -18.91 -18.69
N LEU A 168 1.45 -19.86 -18.24
CA LEU A 168 1.81 -21.09 -17.55
C LEU A 168 3.25 -21.54 -17.80
N ILE A 169 4.13 -21.32 -16.83
CA ILE A 169 5.44 -21.97 -16.77
C ILE A 169 5.33 -23.39 -16.12
N TRP A 170 4.12 -23.93 -16.06
CA TRP A 170 3.79 -25.16 -15.32
C TRP A 170 3.35 -26.34 -16.18
N ALA A 171 3.74 -26.39 -17.44
CA ALA A 171 3.48 -27.55 -18.29
C ALA A 171 4.77 -27.99 -18.95
N ALA A 172 5.63 -28.66 -18.20
CA ALA A 172 6.56 -29.68 -18.72
C ALA A 172 7.08 -30.51 -17.53
#